data_bf3e9da6734dc5a16faed515eb107785
#
_entry.id   bf3e9da6734dc5a16faed515eb107785
#
_cell.length_a   1.000
_cell.length_b   1.000
_cell.length_c   1.000
_cell.angle_alpha   90.00
_cell.angle_beta   90.00
_cell.angle_gamma   90.00
#
_symmetry.space_group_name_H-M   'P 1'
#
loop_
_entity.id
_entity.type
_entity.pdbx_description
1 polymer ?
#
loop_
_entity_poly.entity_id
_entity_poly.type
_entity_poly.pdbx_seq_one_letter_code
_entity_poly.pdbx_strand_id
1 'polypeptide(L)'
;MEIPVRYNHVGYAPDAAKIFFVVSEELKKLTREPVEKLRFRIVSSEGAVLHVGSFREGSFDHQGSCDYSAETLWTGDFSAVKKECACSIQICENIEGCEGVFPKVLFESEKFEIGKAWIERQLKANIKSFYFQRSGVELEEKFAGKWARPASHLDDCIGFHPMMNRDGFWNAQGGWYDAGDYGKYIVNGGVSVGTLLLASLLCEGSVESITQGGTWEQPYSLKDEVRFELEFFLRMLDDDGGVFFKVTPERWDSFVSPEVSDRSQKRLILGKSTSSTLNFAGSLAMAALVYRKDDAFFAGRCLDASRRAYRWALDNPKVDWPRNTEGSGGYGDDNVNDEFFWARAARFCNEPEESLYPLLREDMKSNGPRLGLDWRDTQNFGWILLSLQHHDKVLQKRARETLEGCAWEIMRLQKEDAYGISIRKFIWGSNGEISNHALTLAIVNLWRHEINGEALDFWCREQLNFVYGRNPVNYSFVTGSAWSSPVNPHHRISHGDGVEDPVPGLLAGGINGDRQDLRRGVRYPGDLPGLSYADQQPSFASNETAINWNAPLTAVLALLCRS
;
A
#
# COMPACT_ATOMS: atom_id res chain seq x y z
N MET A 1 6.75 12.25 -26.27
CA MET A 1 6.40 11.20 -27.26
C MET A 1 5.18 10.49 -26.69
N GLU A 2 4.12 10.37 -27.46
CA GLU A 2 2.91 9.67 -26.99
C GLU A 2 3.21 8.16 -26.99
N ILE A 3 2.91 7.50 -25.88
CA ILE A 3 3.24 6.09 -25.67
C ILE A 3 1.95 5.28 -25.79
N PRO A 4 1.79 4.49 -26.87
CA PRO A 4 0.53 3.80 -27.13
C PRO A 4 0.32 2.53 -26.27
N VAL A 5 1.32 2.12 -25.51
CA VAL A 5 1.32 0.86 -24.74
C VAL A 5 1.20 1.13 -23.25
N ARG A 6 0.32 0.38 -22.57
CA ARG A 6 0.13 0.34 -21.12
C ARG A 6 0.56 -1.04 -20.62
N TYR A 7 1.62 -1.11 -19.83
CA TYR A 7 2.19 -2.38 -19.35
C TYR A 7 2.78 -2.21 -17.95
N ASN A 8 3.10 -3.29 -17.27
CA ASN A 8 3.84 -3.22 -16.00
C ASN A 8 5.30 -2.85 -16.30
N HIS A 9 5.70 -1.65 -15.93
CA HIS A 9 7.03 -1.10 -16.20
C HIS A 9 8.17 -1.81 -15.47
N VAL A 10 7.86 -2.53 -14.37
CA VAL A 10 8.85 -3.21 -13.54
C VAL A 10 9.07 -4.63 -14.03
N GLY A 11 7.98 -5.41 -14.16
CA GLY A 11 8.13 -6.77 -14.65
C GLY A 11 6.94 -7.68 -14.44
N TYR A 12 7.11 -8.92 -14.90
CA TYR A 12 6.14 -10.01 -14.82
C TYR A 12 6.82 -11.28 -14.31
N ALA A 13 6.12 -12.07 -13.48
CA ALA A 13 6.63 -13.38 -13.10
C ALA A 13 6.58 -14.36 -14.30
N PRO A 14 7.53 -15.30 -14.44
CA PRO A 14 7.62 -16.20 -15.60
C PRO A 14 6.35 -17.02 -15.85
N ASP A 15 5.72 -17.50 -14.77
CA ASP A 15 4.52 -18.35 -14.84
C ASP A 15 3.20 -17.59 -14.75
N ALA A 16 3.24 -16.29 -14.48
CA ALA A 16 2.05 -15.45 -14.45
C ALA A 16 1.53 -15.13 -15.85
N ALA A 17 0.28 -14.70 -15.94
CA ALA A 17 -0.24 -14.04 -17.12
C ALA A 17 0.51 -12.73 -17.38
N LYS A 18 0.76 -12.42 -18.65
CA LYS A 18 1.51 -11.25 -19.09
C LYS A 18 0.69 -10.50 -20.13
N ILE A 19 -0.14 -9.59 -19.64
CA ILE A 19 -1.08 -8.82 -20.44
C ILE A 19 -0.65 -7.35 -20.44
N PHE A 20 -0.65 -6.76 -21.62
CA PHE A 20 -0.51 -5.33 -21.82
C PHE A 20 -1.65 -4.78 -22.68
N PHE A 21 -1.87 -3.48 -22.63
CA PHE A 21 -2.88 -2.83 -23.45
C PHE A 21 -2.24 -1.88 -24.46
N VAL A 22 -2.91 -1.72 -25.60
CA VAL A 22 -2.61 -0.70 -26.60
C VAL A 22 -3.80 0.25 -26.67
N VAL A 23 -3.50 1.54 -26.65
CA VAL A 23 -4.49 2.62 -26.78
C VAL A 23 -4.65 2.95 -28.27
N SER A 24 -5.84 2.69 -28.79
CA SER A 24 -6.15 2.86 -30.22
C SER A 24 -5.93 4.29 -30.70
N GLU A 25 -6.32 5.28 -29.90
CA GLU A 25 -6.20 6.72 -30.21
C GLU A 25 -4.73 7.16 -30.34
N GLU A 26 -3.86 6.63 -29.50
CA GLU A 26 -2.42 6.92 -29.55
C GLU A 26 -1.75 6.22 -30.74
N LEU A 27 -2.16 4.98 -31.02
CA LEU A 27 -1.61 4.20 -32.12
C LEU A 27 -1.95 4.78 -33.48
N LYS A 28 -3.16 5.34 -33.66
CA LYS A 28 -3.58 6.03 -34.91
C LYS A 28 -2.70 7.23 -35.29
N LYS A 29 -1.95 7.78 -34.34
CA LYS A 29 -0.97 8.84 -34.57
C LYS A 29 0.33 8.32 -35.22
N LEU A 30 0.63 7.02 -35.07
CA LEU A 30 1.84 6.36 -35.59
C LEU A 30 1.62 5.67 -36.93
N THR A 31 0.39 5.19 -37.21
CA THR A 31 0.05 4.48 -38.43
C THR A 31 -1.41 4.68 -38.79
N ARG A 32 -1.72 4.44 -40.11
CA ARG A 32 -3.09 4.38 -40.63
C ARG A 32 -3.66 2.97 -40.62
N GLU A 33 -2.80 1.96 -40.36
CA GLU A 33 -3.26 0.58 -40.32
C GLU A 33 -4.17 0.36 -39.10
N PRO A 34 -5.28 -0.37 -39.26
CA PRO A 34 -6.13 -0.73 -38.12
C PRO A 34 -5.42 -1.72 -37.20
N VAL A 35 -5.74 -1.67 -35.90
CA VAL A 35 -5.03 -2.44 -34.84
C VAL A 35 -5.05 -3.94 -35.12
N GLU A 36 -6.11 -4.48 -35.70
CA GLU A 36 -6.29 -5.90 -36.03
C GLU A 36 -5.23 -6.41 -37.01
N LYS A 37 -4.72 -5.53 -37.87
CA LYS A 37 -3.69 -5.86 -38.86
C LYS A 37 -2.28 -5.74 -38.31
N LEU A 38 -2.09 -5.11 -37.17
CA LEU A 38 -0.79 -4.98 -36.54
C LEU A 38 -0.39 -6.27 -35.82
N ARG A 39 0.90 -6.39 -35.54
CA ARG A 39 1.45 -7.46 -34.71
C ARG A 39 2.31 -6.83 -33.60
N PHE A 40 2.45 -7.56 -32.51
CA PHE A 40 3.46 -7.21 -31.50
C PHE A 40 4.53 -8.31 -31.41
N ARG A 41 5.71 -7.90 -30.97
CA ARG A 41 6.81 -8.81 -30.66
C ARG A 41 7.32 -8.52 -29.25
N ILE A 42 7.70 -9.57 -28.53
CA ILE A 42 8.49 -9.46 -27.32
C ILE A 42 9.93 -9.74 -27.70
N VAL A 43 10.80 -8.77 -27.46
CA VAL A 43 12.20 -8.81 -27.85
C VAL A 43 13.09 -8.76 -26.62
N SER A 44 14.01 -9.71 -26.48
CA SER A 44 14.97 -9.70 -25.37
C SER A 44 15.98 -8.56 -25.51
N SER A 45 16.65 -8.20 -24.40
CA SER A 45 17.73 -7.21 -24.42
C SER A 45 18.90 -7.56 -25.36
N GLU A 46 19.01 -8.82 -25.76
CA GLU A 46 19.99 -9.35 -26.72
C GLU A 46 19.49 -9.29 -28.18
N GLY A 47 18.28 -8.79 -28.42
CA GLY A 47 17.67 -8.67 -29.75
C GLY A 47 16.94 -9.93 -30.24
N ALA A 48 16.80 -10.97 -29.42
CA ALA A 48 16.08 -12.19 -29.81
C ALA A 48 14.56 -11.97 -29.71
N VAL A 49 13.82 -12.33 -30.76
CA VAL A 49 12.35 -12.34 -30.73
C VAL A 49 11.87 -13.56 -29.95
N LEU A 50 11.24 -13.34 -28.79
CA LEU A 50 10.76 -14.39 -27.89
C LEU A 50 9.30 -14.80 -28.19
N HIS A 51 8.50 -13.87 -28.73
CA HIS A 51 7.10 -14.08 -29.04
C HIS A 51 6.64 -13.12 -30.12
N VAL A 52 5.68 -13.56 -30.92
CA VAL A 52 4.94 -12.74 -31.90
C VAL A 52 3.46 -12.99 -31.67
N GLY A 53 2.68 -11.94 -31.50
CA GLY A 53 1.25 -12.04 -31.23
C GLY A 53 0.43 -11.02 -32.00
N SER A 54 -0.88 -11.21 -31.94
CA SER A 54 -1.90 -10.29 -32.46
C SER A 54 -2.67 -9.66 -31.33
N PHE A 55 -3.36 -8.57 -31.60
CA PHE A 55 -4.19 -7.87 -30.64
C PHE A 55 -5.62 -8.41 -30.64
N ARG A 56 -6.26 -8.38 -29.47
CA ARG A 56 -7.69 -8.64 -29.27
C ARG A 56 -8.34 -7.34 -28.79
N GLU A 57 -9.47 -6.95 -29.38
CA GLU A 57 -10.23 -5.79 -28.90
C GLU A 57 -10.75 -6.03 -27.48
N GLY A 58 -10.74 -4.98 -26.68
CA GLY A 58 -11.16 -5.02 -25.27
C GLY A 58 -10.13 -5.59 -24.30
N SER A 59 -10.54 -5.66 -23.05
CA SER A 59 -9.76 -6.18 -21.93
C SER A 59 -10.66 -7.01 -21.05
N PHE A 60 -10.22 -8.18 -20.58
CA PHE A 60 -11.00 -9.09 -19.73
C PHE A 60 -12.40 -9.37 -20.34
N ASP A 61 -13.48 -9.11 -19.61
CA ASP A 61 -14.86 -9.17 -20.10
C ASP A 61 -15.38 -7.80 -20.61
N HIS A 62 -14.51 -6.80 -20.62
CA HIS A 62 -14.84 -5.42 -21.03
C HIS A 62 -14.60 -5.18 -22.51
N GLN A 63 -15.49 -4.42 -23.18
CA GLN A 63 -15.41 -4.15 -24.63
C GLN A 63 -14.33 -3.12 -25.03
N GLY A 64 -13.48 -2.70 -24.09
CA GLY A 64 -12.31 -1.84 -24.33
C GLY A 64 -12.52 -0.35 -24.25
N SER A 65 -13.75 0.18 -24.33
CA SER A 65 -14.00 1.61 -24.17
C SER A 65 -13.90 2.02 -22.70
N CYS A 66 -12.93 2.83 -22.35
CA CYS A 66 -12.70 3.30 -20.99
C CYS A 66 -13.26 4.72 -20.80
N ASP A 67 -14.41 4.84 -20.14
CA ASP A 67 -15.12 6.12 -19.97
C ASP A 67 -14.34 7.12 -19.13
N TYR A 68 -13.60 6.67 -18.12
CA TYR A 68 -12.86 7.55 -17.21
C TYR A 68 -11.52 8.06 -17.77
N SER A 69 -11.06 7.56 -18.93
CA SER A 69 -9.87 8.07 -19.65
C SER A 69 -10.12 8.38 -21.13
N ALA A 70 -11.30 8.04 -21.67
CA ALA A 70 -11.69 8.15 -23.08
C ALA A 70 -10.72 7.40 -24.01
N GLU A 71 -10.22 6.26 -23.59
CA GLU A 71 -9.33 5.37 -24.35
C GLU A 71 -10.10 4.15 -24.85
N THR A 72 -9.71 3.65 -26.03
CA THR A 72 -10.13 2.33 -26.55
C THR A 72 -8.95 1.38 -26.48
N LEU A 73 -9.10 0.33 -25.65
CA LEU A 73 -8.03 -0.62 -25.33
C LEU A 73 -8.08 -1.86 -26.21
N TRP A 74 -6.91 -2.30 -26.62
CA TRP A 74 -6.66 -3.58 -27.28
C TRP A 74 -5.65 -4.38 -26.46
N THR A 75 -5.91 -5.65 -26.24
CA THR A 75 -5.07 -6.53 -25.42
C THR A 75 -4.03 -7.26 -26.26
N GLY A 76 -2.78 -7.18 -25.82
CA GLY A 76 -1.70 -8.09 -26.22
C GLY A 76 -1.39 -9.06 -25.08
N ASP A 77 -1.25 -10.35 -25.39
CA ASP A 77 -0.95 -11.42 -24.45
C ASP A 77 0.33 -12.15 -24.85
N PHE A 78 1.32 -12.13 -23.97
CA PHE A 78 2.58 -12.84 -24.13
C PHE A 78 2.88 -13.82 -22.98
N SER A 79 1.83 -14.34 -22.34
CA SER A 79 1.92 -15.28 -21.21
C SER A 79 2.70 -16.56 -21.55
N ALA A 80 2.82 -16.88 -22.83
CA ALA A 80 3.63 -18.00 -23.33
C ALA A 80 5.14 -17.82 -23.11
N VAL A 81 5.64 -16.57 -22.93
CA VAL A 81 7.06 -16.31 -22.69
C VAL A 81 7.41 -16.63 -21.24
N LYS A 82 8.16 -17.72 -21.04
CA LYS A 82 8.60 -18.18 -19.71
C LYS A 82 10.07 -17.87 -19.43
N LYS A 83 10.84 -17.50 -20.47
CA LYS A 83 12.26 -17.20 -20.34
C LYS A 83 12.47 -15.95 -19.50
N GLU A 84 13.25 -16.10 -18.44
CA GLU A 84 13.67 -14.97 -17.61
C GLU A 84 14.68 -14.10 -18.35
N CYS A 85 14.35 -12.84 -18.55
CA CYS A 85 15.20 -11.84 -19.19
C CYS A 85 14.61 -10.44 -19.08
N ALA A 86 15.43 -9.42 -19.35
CA ALA A 86 14.93 -8.10 -19.68
C ALA A 86 14.45 -8.09 -21.15
N CYS A 87 13.30 -7.49 -21.40
CA CYS A 87 12.70 -7.44 -22.74
C CYS A 87 11.92 -6.13 -22.97
N SER A 88 11.55 -5.90 -24.24
CA SER A 88 10.69 -4.79 -24.68
C SER A 88 9.52 -5.31 -25.51
N ILE A 89 8.46 -4.51 -25.61
CA ILE A 89 7.31 -4.70 -26.48
C ILE A 89 7.53 -3.87 -27.75
N GLN A 90 7.54 -4.51 -28.91
CA GLN A 90 7.54 -3.81 -30.20
C GLN A 90 6.18 -3.97 -30.87
N ILE A 91 5.62 -2.87 -31.38
CA ILE A 91 4.45 -2.87 -32.28
C ILE A 91 4.95 -2.73 -33.72
N CYS A 92 4.49 -3.60 -34.59
CA CYS A 92 4.96 -3.70 -35.98
C CYS A 92 3.81 -3.70 -36.97
N GLU A 93 4.04 -3.12 -38.15
CA GLU A 93 3.19 -3.35 -39.33
C GLU A 93 3.35 -4.81 -39.79
N ASN A 94 2.24 -5.48 -40.11
CA ASN A 94 2.27 -6.82 -40.65
C ASN A 94 2.53 -6.72 -42.16
N ILE A 95 3.66 -7.25 -42.63
CA ILE A 95 3.97 -7.31 -44.05
C ILE A 95 3.57 -8.71 -44.55
N GLU A 96 2.32 -8.83 -45.06
CA GLU A 96 1.86 -10.09 -45.67
C GLU A 96 2.70 -10.41 -46.92
N GLY A 97 3.17 -11.65 -47.02
CA GLY A 97 3.81 -12.20 -48.22
C GLY A 97 5.31 -11.98 -48.38
N CYS A 98 6.00 -11.41 -47.38
CA CYS A 98 7.45 -11.20 -47.43
C CYS A 98 8.18 -12.09 -46.43
N GLU A 99 8.44 -13.36 -46.75
CA GLU A 99 9.40 -14.18 -46.00
C GLU A 99 10.79 -13.50 -46.08
N GLY A 100 11.34 -13.14 -44.90
CA GLY A 100 12.68 -12.54 -44.79
C GLY A 100 12.75 -11.02 -44.73
N VAL A 101 11.65 -10.30 -44.82
CA VAL A 101 11.62 -8.84 -44.59
C VAL A 101 11.33 -8.55 -43.10
N PHE A 102 12.20 -7.76 -42.45
CA PHE A 102 11.95 -7.30 -41.10
C PHE A 102 10.71 -6.39 -41.09
N PRO A 103 9.71 -6.67 -40.22
CA PRO A 103 8.54 -5.81 -40.14
C PRO A 103 8.96 -4.42 -39.71
N LYS A 104 8.30 -3.39 -40.25
CA LYS A 104 8.52 -2.01 -39.79
C LYS A 104 8.06 -1.86 -38.35
N VAL A 105 8.98 -1.54 -37.47
CA VAL A 105 8.69 -1.23 -36.07
C VAL A 105 8.11 0.17 -35.99
N LEU A 106 6.89 0.28 -35.44
CA LEU A 106 6.18 1.54 -35.24
C LEU A 106 6.48 2.13 -33.87
N PHE A 107 6.65 1.27 -32.89
CA PHE A 107 6.91 1.63 -31.50
C PHE A 107 7.70 0.53 -30.80
N GLU A 108 8.57 0.93 -29.88
CA GLU A 108 9.25 0.04 -28.94
C GLU A 108 9.14 0.62 -27.53
N SER A 109 8.74 -0.21 -26.56
CA SER A 109 8.63 0.18 -25.16
C SER A 109 10.00 0.29 -24.49
N GLU A 110 10.07 0.97 -23.36
CA GLU A 110 11.17 0.79 -22.43
C GLU A 110 11.21 -0.66 -21.91
N LYS A 111 12.37 -1.05 -21.39
CA LYS A 111 12.61 -2.42 -20.92
C LYS A 111 11.90 -2.70 -19.62
N PHE A 112 11.41 -3.93 -19.46
CA PHE A 112 10.88 -4.51 -18.24
C PHE A 112 11.45 -5.92 -18.06
N GLU A 113 11.27 -6.50 -16.89
CA GLU A 113 11.80 -7.82 -16.56
C GLU A 113 10.73 -8.92 -16.66
N ILE A 114 11.09 -10.07 -17.21
CA ILE A 114 10.39 -11.32 -16.93
C ILE A 114 11.28 -12.10 -15.95
N GLY A 115 10.80 -12.30 -14.72
CA GLY A 115 11.57 -12.94 -13.64
C GLY A 115 10.84 -12.80 -12.31
N LYS A 116 11.29 -13.51 -11.27
CA LYS A 116 10.75 -13.36 -9.91
C LYS A 116 11.44 -12.24 -9.11
N ALA A 117 12.68 -11.89 -9.47
CA ALA A 117 13.53 -10.99 -8.70
C ALA A 117 12.98 -9.54 -8.59
N TRP A 118 12.14 -9.10 -9.53
CA TRP A 118 11.54 -7.77 -9.45
C TRP A 118 10.62 -7.63 -8.23
N ILE A 119 9.85 -8.69 -7.87
CA ILE A 119 8.95 -8.66 -6.71
C ILE A 119 9.76 -8.48 -5.43
N GLU A 120 10.86 -9.23 -5.28
CA GLU A 120 11.76 -9.10 -4.13
C GLU A 120 12.40 -7.70 -4.04
N ARG A 121 12.82 -7.13 -5.17
CA ARG A 121 13.37 -5.77 -5.20
C ARG A 121 12.35 -4.74 -4.75
N GLN A 122 11.10 -4.85 -5.24
CA GLN A 122 10.02 -3.95 -4.85
C GLN A 122 9.65 -4.13 -3.38
N LEU A 123 9.58 -5.35 -2.87
CA LEU A 123 9.35 -5.64 -1.46
C LEU A 123 10.42 -4.99 -0.57
N LYS A 124 11.71 -5.17 -0.92
CA LYS A 124 12.82 -4.55 -0.18
C LYS A 124 12.73 -3.04 -0.17
N ALA A 125 12.49 -2.40 -1.33
CA ALA A 125 12.35 -0.96 -1.43
C ALA A 125 11.15 -0.46 -0.61
N ASN A 126 10.03 -1.18 -0.65
CA ASN A 126 8.80 -0.80 0.03
C ASN A 126 8.92 -0.95 1.57
N ILE A 127 9.57 -2.00 2.08
CA ILE A 127 9.90 -2.11 3.51
C ILE A 127 10.84 -0.97 3.92
N LYS A 128 11.84 -0.66 3.08
CA LYS A 128 12.81 0.41 3.37
C LYS A 128 12.17 1.79 3.39
N SER A 129 11.05 2.00 2.71
CA SER A 129 10.34 3.27 2.76
C SER A 129 9.89 3.63 4.18
N PHE A 130 9.49 2.65 5.01
CA PHE A 130 9.17 2.87 6.42
C PHE A 130 10.40 3.28 7.24
N TYR A 131 11.57 2.69 6.98
CA TYR A 131 12.82 3.13 7.60
C TYR A 131 13.11 4.60 7.34
N PHE A 132 12.85 5.09 6.13
CA PHE A 132 13.00 6.50 5.80
C PHE A 132 11.95 7.41 6.46
N GLN A 133 10.83 6.87 6.94
CA GLN A 133 9.82 7.61 7.71
C GLN A 133 10.13 7.66 9.21
N ARG A 134 11.18 7.03 9.71
CA ARG A 134 11.52 7.03 11.14
C ARG A 134 11.77 8.44 11.66
N SER A 135 11.17 8.76 12.81
CA SER A 135 11.36 9.97 13.59
C SER A 135 12.29 9.71 14.79
N GLY A 136 13.00 10.73 15.25
CA GLY A 136 13.75 10.70 16.50
C GLY A 136 15.05 9.88 16.50
N VAL A 137 15.51 9.42 15.35
CA VAL A 137 16.73 8.62 15.20
C VAL A 137 17.56 9.07 14.01
N GLU A 138 18.86 8.85 14.08
CA GLU A 138 19.76 9.00 12.94
C GLU A 138 19.49 7.92 11.90
N LEU A 139 19.45 8.32 10.63
CA LEU A 139 19.48 7.39 9.50
C LEU A 139 20.92 7.35 8.97
N GLU A 140 21.67 6.33 9.41
CA GLU A 140 23.09 6.19 9.10
C GLU A 140 23.33 5.94 7.61
N GLU A 141 24.40 6.57 7.05
CA GLU A 141 24.73 6.47 5.61
C GLU A 141 24.89 5.01 5.13
N LYS A 142 25.46 4.12 5.97
CA LYS A 142 25.60 2.69 5.62
C LYS A 142 24.28 1.99 5.31
N PHE A 143 23.15 2.49 5.86
CA PHE A 143 21.81 1.95 5.61
C PHE A 143 20.96 2.84 4.71
N ALA A 144 21.05 4.16 4.88
CA ALA A 144 20.26 5.13 4.15
C ALA A 144 20.89 5.56 2.81
N GLY A 145 22.21 5.32 2.63
CA GLY A 145 22.94 5.81 1.48
C GLY A 145 22.87 7.34 1.40
N LYS A 146 22.62 7.87 0.22
CA LYS A 146 22.53 9.31 -0.02
C LYS A 146 21.38 10.03 0.72
N TRP A 147 20.39 9.29 1.25
CA TRP A 147 19.28 9.82 2.06
C TRP A 147 19.54 9.75 3.57
N ALA A 148 20.81 9.61 3.98
CA ALA A 148 21.22 9.68 5.39
C ALA A 148 20.86 11.03 5.99
N ARG A 149 20.46 11.05 7.27
CA ARG A 149 20.14 12.27 7.99
C ARG A 149 20.37 12.12 9.49
N PRO A 150 20.68 13.22 10.21
CA PRO A 150 20.83 13.18 11.67
C PRO A 150 19.48 12.93 12.37
N ALA A 151 19.55 12.54 13.63
CA ALA A 151 18.38 12.46 14.49
C ALA A 151 17.69 13.82 14.61
N SER A 152 16.38 13.85 14.43
CA SER A 152 15.54 15.05 14.50
C SER A 152 14.17 14.69 15.04
N HIS A 153 13.43 15.65 15.61
CA HIS A 153 12.15 15.39 16.26
C HIS A 153 12.31 14.28 17.31
N LEU A 154 13.21 14.48 18.28
CA LEU A 154 13.44 13.48 19.33
C LEU A 154 12.17 13.14 20.09
N ASP A 155 11.30 14.12 20.28
CA ASP A 155 9.99 13.98 20.94
C ASP A 155 10.08 13.33 22.34
N ASP A 156 11.25 13.34 22.97
CA ASP A 156 11.52 12.73 24.27
C ASP A 156 10.99 13.55 25.45
N CYS A 157 10.69 14.84 25.22
CA CYS A 157 10.18 15.76 26.24
C CYS A 157 9.31 16.85 25.56
N ILE A 158 8.14 16.46 25.03
CA ILE A 158 7.22 17.38 24.36
C ILE A 158 6.03 17.77 25.23
N GLY A 159 5.56 19.01 25.06
CA GLY A 159 4.40 19.54 25.78
C GLY A 159 3.07 18.99 25.25
N PHE A 160 2.03 19.18 26.02
CA PHE A 160 0.67 18.89 25.59
C PHE A 160 0.10 20.05 24.78
N HIS A 161 -0.71 19.73 23.79
CA HIS A 161 -1.45 20.72 23.01
C HIS A 161 -2.44 21.48 23.93
N PRO A 162 -2.61 22.81 23.77
CA PRO A 162 -3.51 23.61 24.63
C PRO A 162 -4.93 23.07 24.75
N MET A 163 -5.46 22.42 23.73
CA MET A 163 -6.79 21.79 23.77
C MET A 163 -6.94 20.71 24.84
N MET A 164 -5.83 20.15 25.33
CA MET A 164 -5.88 19.09 26.36
C MET A 164 -6.07 19.64 27.78
N ASN A 165 -5.85 20.94 27.99
CA ASN A 165 -5.86 21.57 29.31
C ASN A 165 -5.04 20.76 30.33
N ARG A 166 -3.86 20.31 29.95
CA ARG A 166 -2.94 19.48 30.73
C ARG A 166 -1.55 20.09 30.65
N ASP A 167 -0.95 20.30 31.82
CA ASP A 167 0.42 20.77 31.95
C ASP A 167 1.42 19.61 31.99
N GLY A 168 2.70 19.94 31.75
CA GLY A 168 3.80 18.99 31.80
C GLY A 168 4.33 18.58 30.46
N PHE A 169 5.09 17.50 30.46
CA PHE A 169 5.79 16.98 29.30
C PHE A 169 5.59 15.47 29.20
N TRP A 170 5.76 14.95 27.99
CA TRP A 170 5.60 13.54 27.68
C TRP A 170 6.71 13.06 26.77
N ASN A 171 7.09 11.78 26.92
CA ASN A 171 8.02 11.11 26.01
C ASN A 171 7.23 10.35 24.92
N ALA A 172 7.27 10.88 23.69
CA ALA A 172 6.68 10.31 22.50
C ALA A 172 7.74 10.00 21.42
N GLN A 173 8.94 9.63 21.85
CA GLN A 173 10.08 9.35 20.98
C GLN A 173 9.82 8.20 20.00
N GLY A 174 10.43 8.28 18.81
CA GLY A 174 10.35 7.26 17.77
C GLY A 174 9.06 7.36 16.93
N GLY A 175 8.71 6.28 16.29
CA GLY A 175 7.57 6.20 15.38
C GLY A 175 7.86 6.72 13.98
N TRP A 176 6.93 6.46 13.05
CA TRP A 176 7.02 6.92 11.68
C TRP A 176 6.30 8.24 11.49
N TYR A 177 6.85 9.10 10.64
CA TYR A 177 6.05 10.14 10.01
C TYR A 177 4.97 9.47 9.15
N ASP A 178 3.79 10.02 9.19
CA ASP A 178 2.60 9.39 8.63
C ASP A 178 2.56 9.40 7.10
N ALA A 179 2.81 10.59 6.53
CA ALA A 179 2.59 10.83 5.10
C ALA A 179 3.67 11.78 4.56
N GLY A 180 3.27 12.76 3.74
CA GLY A 180 4.15 13.82 3.27
C GLY A 180 4.49 14.88 4.32
N ASP A 181 3.90 14.82 5.51
CA ASP A 181 4.12 15.72 6.65
C ASP A 181 4.93 15.06 7.79
N TYR A 182 5.07 15.77 8.92
CA TYR A 182 5.80 15.29 10.09
C TYR A 182 4.88 14.90 11.26
N GLY A 183 3.58 14.72 11.00
CA GLY A 183 2.65 14.15 11.97
C GLY A 183 2.92 12.67 12.24
N LYS A 184 2.63 12.22 13.48
CA LYS A 184 2.62 10.79 13.86
C LYS A 184 1.28 10.47 14.50
N TYR A 185 0.61 9.40 14.05
CA TYR A 185 -0.78 9.11 14.44
C TYR A 185 -0.95 7.65 14.87
N ILE A 186 -1.79 7.43 15.87
CA ILE A 186 -2.11 6.07 16.31
C ILE A 186 -3.16 5.40 15.41
N VAL A 187 -4.14 6.14 14.90
CA VAL A 187 -5.19 5.54 14.06
C VAL A 187 -4.60 5.03 12.75
N ASN A 188 -3.95 5.91 11.98
CA ASN A 188 -3.35 5.52 10.69
C ASN A 188 -2.13 4.61 10.86
N GLY A 189 -1.31 4.87 11.87
CA GLY A 189 -0.22 3.97 12.27
C GLY A 189 -0.74 2.58 12.66
N GLY A 190 -1.89 2.50 13.34
CA GLY A 190 -2.53 1.24 13.75
C GLY A 190 -2.88 0.34 12.59
N VAL A 191 -3.56 0.88 11.57
CA VAL A 191 -3.87 0.15 10.33
C VAL A 191 -2.59 -0.28 9.61
N SER A 192 -1.60 0.60 9.52
CA SER A 192 -0.32 0.30 8.88
C SER A 192 0.42 -0.84 9.60
N VAL A 193 0.58 -0.74 10.92
CA VAL A 193 1.18 -1.77 11.78
C VAL A 193 0.39 -3.08 11.69
N GLY A 194 -0.94 -3.03 11.82
CA GLY A 194 -1.81 -4.21 11.71
C GLY A 194 -1.62 -4.95 10.40
N THR A 195 -1.55 -4.23 9.28
CA THR A 195 -1.34 -4.81 7.94
C THR A 195 0.06 -5.44 7.81
N LEU A 196 1.11 -4.79 8.30
CA LEU A 196 2.46 -5.33 8.29
C LEU A 196 2.64 -6.53 9.24
N LEU A 197 1.94 -6.53 10.38
CA LEU A 197 1.88 -7.68 11.27
C LEU A 197 1.15 -8.87 10.64
N LEU A 198 0.10 -8.64 9.83
CA LEU A 198 -0.52 -9.71 9.01
C LEU A 198 0.50 -10.30 8.03
N ALA A 199 1.26 -9.45 7.31
CA ALA A 199 2.31 -9.93 6.43
C ALA A 199 3.34 -10.78 7.18
N SER A 200 3.81 -10.33 8.33
CA SER A 200 4.76 -11.08 9.18
C SER A 200 4.18 -12.41 9.67
N LEU A 201 2.89 -12.44 10.05
CA LEU A 201 2.21 -13.64 10.50
C LEU A 201 2.02 -14.67 9.38
N LEU A 202 1.69 -14.20 8.16
CA LEU A 202 1.36 -15.05 7.01
C LEU A 202 2.60 -15.51 6.24
N CYS A 203 3.70 -14.75 6.30
CA CYS A 203 4.94 -15.02 5.55
C CYS A 203 6.09 -15.44 6.47
N GLU A 204 5.79 -16.09 7.60
CA GLU A 204 6.78 -16.50 8.61
C GLU A 204 8.00 -17.18 7.98
N GLY A 205 9.20 -16.59 8.17
CA GLY A 205 10.47 -17.11 7.67
C GLY A 205 10.85 -16.70 6.24
N SER A 206 9.90 -16.43 5.35
CA SER A 206 10.21 -16.08 3.94
C SER A 206 10.59 -14.61 3.76
N VAL A 207 9.93 -13.70 4.45
CA VAL A 207 10.22 -12.25 4.36
C VAL A 207 11.53 -11.90 5.04
N GLU A 208 11.81 -12.51 6.20
CA GLU A 208 13.09 -12.36 6.91
C GLU A 208 14.27 -12.77 6.04
N SER A 209 14.18 -13.90 5.30
CA SER A 209 15.26 -14.37 4.41
C SER A 209 15.50 -13.42 3.23
N ILE A 210 14.47 -12.80 2.70
CA ILE A 210 14.55 -11.84 1.58
C ILE A 210 15.23 -10.54 2.03
N THR A 211 14.95 -10.06 3.24
CA THR A 211 15.53 -8.83 3.77
C THR A 211 16.97 -8.97 4.24
N GLN A 212 17.44 -10.18 4.54
CA GLN A 212 18.80 -10.46 4.98
C GLN A 212 19.85 -10.47 3.85
N GLY A 213 19.46 -10.48 2.59
CA GLY A 213 20.38 -10.51 1.44
C GLY A 213 20.45 -9.17 0.70
N GLY A 214 21.62 -8.50 0.68
CA GLY A 214 21.83 -7.29 -0.12
C GLY A 214 22.59 -6.18 0.61
N THR A 215 22.44 -4.94 0.20
CA THR A 215 23.13 -3.75 0.74
C THR A 215 22.77 -3.37 2.19
N TRP A 216 21.97 -4.19 2.87
CA TRP A 216 21.66 -4.07 4.27
C TRP A 216 22.66 -4.92 5.08
N GLU A 217 23.66 -4.28 5.66
CA GLU A 217 24.73 -4.97 6.40
C GLU A 217 24.31 -5.50 7.79
N GLN A 218 23.07 -5.26 8.20
CA GLN A 218 22.50 -5.85 9.43
C GLN A 218 21.26 -6.67 9.11
N PRO A 219 20.96 -7.71 9.90
CA PRO A 219 19.69 -8.42 9.80
C PRO A 219 18.58 -7.46 10.22
N TYR A 220 17.96 -6.85 9.22
CA TYR A 220 16.86 -5.91 9.38
C TYR A 220 15.64 -6.56 8.76
N SER A 221 14.74 -7.00 9.60
CA SER A 221 13.53 -7.69 9.16
C SER A 221 12.33 -6.74 9.13
N LEU A 222 11.25 -7.16 8.46
CA LEU A 222 9.97 -6.46 8.56
C LEU A 222 9.52 -6.35 10.03
N LYS A 223 9.77 -7.38 10.86
CA LYS A 223 9.45 -7.36 12.29
C LYS A 223 10.24 -6.27 13.03
N ASP A 224 11.53 -6.06 12.72
CA ASP A 224 12.32 -5.01 13.36
C ASP A 224 11.78 -3.61 13.02
N GLU A 225 11.34 -3.40 11.77
CA GLU A 225 10.73 -2.14 11.37
C GLU A 225 9.40 -1.89 12.07
N VAL A 226 8.52 -2.88 12.11
CA VAL A 226 7.24 -2.79 12.81
C VAL A 226 7.44 -2.58 14.32
N ARG A 227 8.45 -3.22 14.91
CA ARG A 227 8.79 -3.01 16.32
C ARG A 227 9.16 -1.57 16.63
N PHE A 228 9.83 -0.88 15.72
CA PHE A 228 10.17 0.54 15.90
C PHE A 228 8.90 1.40 16.12
N GLU A 229 7.87 1.18 15.34
CA GLU A 229 6.57 1.85 15.50
C GLU A 229 5.84 1.39 16.77
N LEU A 230 5.85 0.10 17.08
CA LEU A 230 5.21 -0.44 18.29
C LEU A 230 5.83 0.11 19.59
N GLU A 231 7.14 0.36 19.63
CA GLU A 231 7.78 1.01 20.78
C GLU A 231 7.33 2.48 20.93
N PHE A 232 7.06 3.19 19.84
CA PHE A 232 6.40 4.49 19.88
C PHE A 232 4.96 4.36 20.41
N PHE A 233 4.20 3.39 19.93
CA PHE A 233 2.84 3.13 20.41
C PHE A 233 2.82 2.94 21.91
N LEU A 234 3.72 2.11 22.45
CA LEU A 234 3.80 1.86 23.90
C LEU A 234 4.04 3.14 24.71
N ARG A 235 4.74 4.15 24.13
CA ARG A 235 4.93 5.46 24.75
C ARG A 235 3.69 6.36 24.67
N MET A 236 2.78 6.10 23.73
CA MET A 236 1.53 6.86 23.59
C MET A 236 0.43 6.41 24.55
N LEU A 237 0.65 5.35 25.33
CA LEU A 237 -0.28 4.84 26.34
C LEU A 237 -0.15 5.66 27.62
N ASP A 238 -1.20 6.37 28.03
CA ASP A 238 -1.25 7.11 29.30
C ASP A 238 -1.47 6.18 30.51
N ASP A 239 -1.24 6.69 31.70
CA ASP A 239 -1.32 5.92 32.94
C ASP A 239 -2.73 5.36 33.23
N ASP A 240 -3.77 6.06 32.77
CA ASP A 240 -5.16 5.60 32.93
C ASP A 240 -5.56 4.50 31.91
N GLY A 241 -4.73 4.22 30.92
CA GLY A 241 -4.97 3.24 29.87
C GLY A 241 -5.52 3.82 28.56
N GLY A 242 -5.87 5.10 28.51
CA GLY A 242 -6.22 5.80 27.26
C GLY A 242 -4.97 6.11 26.43
N VAL A 243 -5.12 6.20 25.12
CA VAL A 243 -4.00 6.39 24.18
C VAL A 243 -4.09 7.74 23.52
N PHE A 244 -2.98 8.49 23.53
CA PHE A 244 -2.90 9.77 22.84
C PHE A 244 -3.08 9.59 21.35
N PHE A 245 -3.75 10.55 20.71
CA PHE A 245 -4.18 10.45 19.32
C PHE A 245 -3.04 10.69 18.33
N LYS A 246 -2.26 11.78 18.55
CA LYS A 246 -1.15 12.14 17.64
C LYS A 246 -0.06 12.97 18.31
N VAL A 247 1.10 13.00 17.65
CA VAL A 247 2.15 14.01 17.81
C VAL A 247 2.13 14.91 16.59
N THR A 248 2.13 16.24 16.78
CA THR A 248 1.98 17.21 15.70
C THR A 248 2.93 18.39 15.91
N PRO A 249 3.49 19.00 14.82
CA PRO A 249 4.05 20.34 14.91
C PRO A 249 2.95 21.38 15.23
N GLU A 250 3.34 22.56 15.72
CA GLU A 250 2.39 23.65 16.02
C GLU A 250 1.69 24.18 14.76
N ARG A 251 2.36 24.15 13.62
CA ARG A 251 1.85 24.59 12.32
C ARG A 251 2.39 23.72 11.20
N TRP A 252 1.72 23.73 10.07
CA TRP A 252 2.18 23.03 8.87
C TRP A 252 3.58 23.49 8.46
N ASP A 253 4.51 22.53 8.33
CA ASP A 253 5.83 22.79 7.78
C ASP A 253 5.78 23.12 6.29
N SER A 254 6.71 23.94 5.84
CA SER A 254 7.08 23.99 4.42
C SER A 254 7.83 22.71 4.02
N PHE A 255 8.25 22.63 2.76
CA PHE A 255 9.04 21.50 2.27
C PHE A 255 10.51 21.66 2.68
N VAL A 256 10.78 21.40 3.93
CA VAL A 256 12.10 21.45 4.58
C VAL A 256 12.42 20.10 5.20
N SER A 257 13.71 19.84 5.47
CA SER A 257 14.14 18.62 6.14
C SER A 257 13.63 18.54 7.59
N PRO A 258 13.60 17.33 8.21
CA PRO A 258 13.22 17.18 9.61
C PRO A 258 14.04 18.04 10.56
N GLU A 259 15.36 18.24 10.29
CA GLU A 259 16.25 19.06 11.13
C GLU A 259 15.90 20.54 11.08
N VAL A 260 15.44 21.03 9.94
CA VAL A 260 14.99 22.42 9.78
C VAL A 260 13.65 22.62 10.46
N SER A 261 12.71 21.68 10.30
CA SER A 261 11.44 21.67 11.01
C SER A 261 11.64 21.70 12.51
N ASP A 262 12.45 20.79 13.06
CA ASP A 262 12.72 20.61 14.48
C ASP A 262 13.26 21.89 15.16
N ARG A 263 14.11 22.64 14.44
CA ARG A 263 14.66 23.92 14.92
C ARG A 263 13.67 25.09 14.81
N SER A 264 12.64 24.97 13.96
CA SER A 264 11.77 26.09 13.59
C SER A 264 10.51 26.19 14.42
N GLN A 265 10.07 25.10 15.06
CA GLN A 265 8.82 25.05 15.82
C GLN A 265 8.81 23.88 16.82
N LYS A 266 7.88 23.97 17.78
CA LYS A 266 7.67 22.92 18.78
C LYS A 266 6.80 21.80 18.21
N ARG A 267 6.93 20.64 18.84
CA ARG A 267 6.03 19.52 18.63
C ARG A 267 5.21 19.30 19.90
N LEU A 268 3.97 18.88 19.73
CA LEU A 268 2.98 18.75 20.79
C LEU A 268 2.28 17.40 20.70
N ILE A 269 1.93 16.85 21.85
CA ILE A 269 1.08 15.67 21.95
C ILE A 269 -0.38 16.11 22.06
N LEU A 270 -1.28 15.42 21.37
CA LEU A 270 -2.69 15.80 21.28
C LEU A 270 -3.61 14.63 21.59
N GLY A 271 -4.51 14.88 22.51
CA GLY A 271 -5.79 14.21 22.79
C GLY A 271 -5.71 12.72 23.03
N LYS A 272 -6.82 12.21 23.51
CA LYS A 272 -7.14 10.77 23.55
C LYS A 272 -8.45 10.57 22.82
N SER A 273 -8.64 9.40 22.21
CA SER A 273 -9.92 9.00 21.65
C SER A 273 -10.17 7.51 21.82
N THR A 274 -11.41 7.09 21.71
CA THR A 274 -11.76 5.67 21.73
C THR A 274 -11.16 4.98 20.50
N SER A 275 -11.18 5.63 19.31
CA SER A 275 -10.60 5.09 18.09
C SER A 275 -9.08 4.88 18.20
N SER A 276 -8.30 5.87 18.68
CA SER A 276 -6.86 5.69 18.88
C SER A 276 -6.55 4.57 19.90
N THR A 277 -7.32 4.52 20.97
CA THR A 277 -7.13 3.50 22.03
C THR A 277 -7.42 2.09 21.54
N LEU A 278 -8.44 1.91 20.68
CA LEU A 278 -8.78 0.60 20.11
C LEU A 278 -7.84 0.18 18.98
N ASN A 279 -7.42 1.10 18.09
CA ASN A 279 -6.38 0.84 17.10
C ASN A 279 -5.08 0.37 17.76
N PHE A 280 -4.68 1.04 18.84
CA PHE A 280 -3.57 0.59 19.67
C PHE A 280 -3.82 -0.81 20.23
N ALA A 281 -4.99 -1.05 20.85
CA ALA A 281 -5.30 -2.34 21.48
C ALA A 281 -5.27 -3.50 20.47
N GLY A 282 -5.83 -3.31 19.27
CA GLY A 282 -5.81 -4.28 18.17
C GLY A 282 -4.40 -4.57 17.68
N SER A 283 -3.63 -3.52 17.39
CA SER A 283 -2.24 -3.62 16.92
C SER A 283 -1.34 -4.34 17.93
N LEU A 284 -1.41 -3.98 19.22
CA LEU A 284 -0.57 -4.59 20.27
C LEU A 284 -0.96 -6.05 20.54
N ALA A 285 -2.25 -6.41 20.45
CA ALA A 285 -2.67 -7.81 20.53
C ALA A 285 -2.14 -8.63 19.33
N MET A 286 -2.14 -8.07 18.11
CA MET A 286 -1.51 -8.72 16.96
C MET A 286 0.01 -8.82 17.10
N ALA A 287 0.67 -7.78 17.63
CA ALA A 287 2.10 -7.84 17.92
C ALA A 287 2.44 -8.98 18.87
N ALA A 288 1.62 -9.20 19.92
CA ALA A 288 1.82 -10.33 20.84
C ALA A 288 1.77 -11.69 20.11
N LEU A 289 0.91 -11.86 19.08
CA LEU A 289 0.88 -13.08 18.25
C LEU A 289 2.17 -13.26 17.45
N VAL A 290 2.66 -12.18 16.85
CA VAL A 290 3.82 -12.23 15.95
C VAL A 290 5.12 -12.45 16.71
N TYR A 291 5.34 -11.74 17.84
CA TYR A 291 6.61 -11.76 18.55
C TYR A 291 6.74 -12.88 19.61
N ARG A 292 5.66 -13.58 19.97
CA ARG A 292 5.66 -14.55 21.08
C ARG A 292 6.70 -15.67 20.98
N LYS A 293 7.11 -16.04 19.76
CA LYS A 293 8.12 -17.08 19.53
C LYS A 293 9.54 -16.53 19.64
N ASP A 294 9.76 -15.30 19.19
CA ASP A 294 11.06 -14.70 19.04
C ASP A 294 11.45 -13.84 20.25
N ASP A 295 10.49 -13.13 20.84
CA ASP A 295 10.63 -12.26 22.01
C ASP A 295 9.38 -12.31 22.89
N ALA A 296 9.30 -13.31 23.75
CA ALA A 296 8.18 -13.52 24.65
C ALA A 296 8.00 -12.35 25.67
N PHE A 297 9.10 -11.65 26.02
CA PHE A 297 9.03 -10.50 26.93
C PHE A 297 8.34 -9.31 26.24
N PHE A 298 8.74 -8.98 25.02
CA PHE A 298 8.11 -7.92 24.24
C PHE A 298 6.64 -8.26 23.94
N ALA A 299 6.36 -9.51 23.54
CA ALA A 299 5.00 -9.98 23.32
C ALA A 299 4.11 -9.82 24.57
N GLY A 300 4.65 -10.14 25.74
CA GLY A 300 3.95 -9.93 27.03
C GLY A 300 3.65 -8.46 27.30
N ARG A 301 4.62 -7.56 27.10
CA ARG A 301 4.42 -6.10 27.20
C ARG A 301 3.30 -5.62 26.27
N CYS A 302 3.31 -6.07 25.03
CA CYS A 302 2.29 -5.71 24.04
C CYS A 302 0.89 -6.19 24.47
N LEU A 303 0.78 -7.44 24.92
CA LEU A 303 -0.51 -8.00 25.34
C LEU A 303 -1.08 -7.30 26.58
N ASP A 304 -0.24 -6.98 27.57
CA ASP A 304 -0.66 -6.26 28.77
C ASP A 304 -1.09 -4.82 28.45
N ALA A 305 -0.35 -4.13 27.58
CA ALA A 305 -0.73 -2.79 27.11
C ALA A 305 -2.06 -2.82 26.34
N SER A 306 -2.25 -3.81 25.45
CA SER A 306 -3.51 -4.03 24.75
C SER A 306 -4.70 -4.23 25.69
N ARG A 307 -4.52 -5.04 26.75
CA ARG A 307 -5.57 -5.27 27.75
C ARG A 307 -5.93 -4.00 28.54
N ARG A 308 -4.96 -3.18 28.89
CA ARG A 308 -5.18 -1.89 29.58
C ARG A 308 -5.96 -0.93 28.67
N ALA A 309 -5.53 -0.78 27.43
CA ALA A 309 -6.19 0.09 26.44
C ALA A 309 -7.61 -0.38 26.14
N TYR A 310 -7.82 -1.66 25.89
CA TYR A 310 -9.15 -2.22 25.65
C TYR A 310 -10.11 -2.00 26.85
N ARG A 311 -9.63 -2.14 28.08
CA ARG A 311 -10.44 -1.88 29.28
C ARG A 311 -10.83 -0.40 29.35
N TRP A 312 -9.88 0.51 29.11
CA TRP A 312 -10.18 1.94 29.06
C TRP A 312 -11.25 2.25 27.99
N ALA A 313 -11.16 1.65 26.81
CA ALA A 313 -12.13 1.85 25.75
C ALA A 313 -13.54 1.33 26.11
N LEU A 314 -13.65 0.24 26.89
CA LEU A 314 -14.95 -0.24 27.41
C LEU A 314 -15.58 0.77 28.40
N ASP A 315 -14.75 1.40 29.24
CA ASP A 315 -15.20 2.41 30.21
C ASP A 315 -15.45 3.77 29.52
N ASN A 316 -14.84 4.00 28.34
CA ASN A 316 -14.88 5.24 27.58
C ASN A 316 -15.25 5.00 26.11
N PRO A 317 -16.44 4.46 25.80
CA PRO A 317 -16.77 3.98 24.44
C PRO A 317 -17.08 5.09 23.43
N LYS A 318 -17.09 6.35 23.83
CA LYS A 318 -17.49 7.51 23.01
C LYS A 318 -16.65 8.75 23.29
N VAL A 319 -15.36 8.58 23.47
CA VAL A 319 -14.43 9.72 23.52
C VAL A 319 -14.05 10.08 22.10
N ASP A 320 -14.55 11.24 21.64
CA ASP A 320 -14.28 11.75 20.31
C ASP A 320 -12.80 12.04 20.09
N TRP A 321 -12.36 11.86 18.86
CA TRP A 321 -11.02 12.27 18.45
C TRP A 321 -10.88 13.81 18.44
N PRO A 322 -9.69 14.34 18.73
CA PRO A 322 -9.45 15.78 18.76
C PRO A 322 -9.46 16.35 17.33
N ARG A 323 -10.51 17.08 16.99
CA ARG A 323 -10.74 17.69 15.65
C ARG A 323 -9.84 18.90 15.42
N ASN A 324 -8.55 18.67 15.34
CA ASN A 324 -7.55 19.69 15.08
C ASN A 324 -6.67 19.28 13.89
N THR A 325 -6.55 20.14 12.90
CA THR A 325 -5.73 19.98 11.70
C THR A 325 -4.64 21.06 11.58
N GLU A 326 -4.34 21.78 12.67
CA GLU A 326 -3.18 22.65 12.75
C GLU A 326 -1.91 21.81 12.81
N GLY A 327 -0.93 22.17 12.00
CA GLY A 327 0.37 21.51 11.97
C GLY A 327 0.43 20.15 11.24
N SER A 328 -0.67 19.39 11.25
CA SER A 328 -0.77 18.09 10.57
C SER A 328 -2.23 17.69 10.34
N GLY A 329 -2.49 16.62 9.58
CA GLY A 329 -3.81 16.11 9.30
C GLY A 329 -4.53 15.51 10.53
N GLY A 330 -5.63 14.82 10.27
CA GLY A 330 -6.41 14.13 11.30
C GLY A 330 -7.12 12.92 10.73
N TYR A 331 -7.15 11.85 11.50
CA TYR A 331 -7.83 10.58 11.20
C TYR A 331 -8.98 10.41 12.18
N GLY A 332 -10.11 11.09 11.86
CA GLY A 332 -11.28 11.07 12.71
C GLY A 332 -12.19 9.91 12.41
N ASP A 333 -12.55 9.15 13.42
CA ASP A 333 -13.52 8.08 13.33
C ASP A 333 -14.58 8.23 14.41
N ASP A 334 -15.84 8.27 13.99
CA ASP A 334 -17.01 8.39 14.86
C ASP A 334 -17.72 7.03 15.05
N ASN A 335 -17.30 5.98 14.30
CA ASN A 335 -17.78 4.60 14.45
C ASN A 335 -16.63 3.69 14.87
N VAL A 336 -16.63 3.25 16.10
CA VAL A 336 -15.56 2.42 16.68
C VAL A 336 -15.95 0.95 16.88
N ASN A 337 -17.05 0.50 16.29
CA ASN A 337 -17.52 -0.88 16.43
C ASN A 337 -16.59 -1.87 15.72
N ASP A 338 -16.03 -1.47 14.63
CA ASP A 338 -15.09 -2.25 13.83
C ASP A 338 -13.71 -2.37 14.50
N GLU A 339 -13.23 -1.34 15.20
CA GLU A 339 -12.02 -1.44 16.02
C GLU A 339 -12.26 -2.32 17.24
N PHE A 340 -13.45 -2.26 17.87
CA PHE A 340 -13.80 -3.22 18.92
C PHE A 340 -13.76 -4.66 18.40
N PHE A 341 -14.30 -4.91 17.19
CA PHE A 341 -14.24 -6.22 16.57
C PHE A 341 -12.81 -6.67 16.32
N TRP A 342 -11.97 -5.80 15.76
CA TRP A 342 -10.55 -6.07 15.56
C TRP A 342 -9.83 -6.41 16.87
N ALA A 343 -9.94 -5.55 17.87
CA ALA A 343 -9.28 -5.76 19.17
C ALA A 343 -9.75 -7.06 19.86
N ARG A 344 -11.05 -7.40 19.79
CA ARG A 344 -11.59 -8.66 20.33
C ARG A 344 -11.07 -9.88 19.58
N ALA A 345 -11.05 -9.85 18.25
CA ALA A 345 -10.54 -10.94 17.42
C ALA A 345 -9.04 -11.18 17.67
N ALA A 346 -8.24 -10.11 17.76
CA ALA A 346 -6.81 -10.22 18.05
C ALA A 346 -6.55 -10.77 19.47
N ARG A 347 -7.32 -10.36 20.47
CA ARG A 347 -7.25 -10.93 21.82
C ARG A 347 -7.69 -12.40 21.85
N PHE A 348 -8.77 -12.76 21.15
CA PHE A 348 -9.24 -14.14 21.06
C PHE A 348 -8.19 -15.06 20.42
N CYS A 349 -7.45 -14.60 19.42
CA CYS A 349 -6.36 -15.35 18.82
C CYS A 349 -5.18 -15.59 19.79
N ASN A 350 -4.95 -14.69 20.76
CA ASN A 350 -3.96 -14.89 21.80
C ASN A 350 -4.49 -15.82 22.89
N GLU A 351 -5.69 -15.55 23.40
CA GLU A 351 -6.32 -16.18 24.56
C GLU A 351 -7.83 -16.33 24.28
N PRO A 352 -8.30 -17.54 23.95
CA PRO A 352 -9.71 -17.80 23.62
C PRO A 352 -10.58 -17.84 24.90
N GLU A 353 -10.84 -16.67 25.49
CA GLU A 353 -11.69 -16.54 26.67
C GLU A 353 -13.17 -16.78 26.31
N GLU A 354 -13.89 -17.53 27.16
CA GLU A 354 -15.34 -17.82 27.02
C GLU A 354 -16.19 -16.55 26.85
N SER A 355 -15.82 -15.46 27.52
CA SER A 355 -16.50 -14.15 27.48
C SER A 355 -16.46 -13.48 26.10
N LEU A 356 -15.48 -13.81 25.25
CA LEU A 356 -15.32 -13.22 23.91
C LEU A 356 -16.23 -13.85 22.85
N TYR A 357 -16.64 -15.10 23.02
CA TYR A 357 -17.45 -15.79 21.98
C TYR A 357 -18.79 -15.10 21.67
N PRO A 358 -19.63 -14.70 22.64
CA PRO A 358 -20.87 -14.01 22.34
C PRO A 358 -20.63 -12.65 21.68
N LEU A 359 -19.59 -11.92 22.09
CA LEU A 359 -19.22 -10.62 21.54
C LEU A 359 -18.77 -10.76 20.07
N LEU A 360 -17.88 -11.71 19.76
CA LEU A 360 -17.43 -11.97 18.40
C LEU A 360 -18.57 -12.40 17.47
N ARG A 361 -19.52 -13.20 17.96
CA ARG A 361 -20.70 -13.57 17.18
C ARG A 361 -21.59 -12.38 16.85
N GLU A 362 -21.71 -11.43 17.76
CA GLU A 362 -22.44 -10.18 17.52
C GLU A 362 -21.69 -9.26 16.59
N ASP A 363 -20.38 -9.09 16.80
CA ASP A 363 -19.50 -8.31 15.91
C ASP A 363 -19.59 -8.81 14.45
N MET A 364 -19.54 -10.14 14.24
CA MET A 364 -19.67 -10.75 12.92
C MET A 364 -21.05 -10.55 12.26
N LYS A 365 -22.07 -10.15 12.99
CA LYS A 365 -23.38 -9.77 12.43
C LYS A 365 -23.46 -8.29 12.12
N SER A 366 -22.91 -7.46 13.00
CA SER A 366 -23.02 -5.99 12.94
C SER A 366 -21.95 -5.35 12.05
N ASN A 367 -20.76 -5.96 11.97
CA ASN A 367 -19.65 -5.48 11.15
C ASN A 367 -19.55 -6.28 9.85
N GLY A 368 -20.31 -5.90 8.83
CA GLY A 368 -20.20 -6.48 7.49
C GLY A 368 -18.78 -6.29 6.93
N PRO A 369 -18.29 -7.24 6.10
CA PRO A 369 -16.95 -7.11 5.53
C PRO A 369 -16.86 -5.94 4.55
N ARG A 370 -15.66 -5.40 4.39
CA ARG A 370 -15.27 -4.49 3.32
C ARG A 370 -14.42 -5.24 2.30
N LEU A 371 -14.16 -4.64 1.15
CA LEU A 371 -13.29 -5.27 0.15
C LEU A 371 -11.80 -5.18 0.54
N GLY A 372 -11.43 -4.16 1.34
CA GLY A 372 -10.09 -3.92 1.83
C GLY A 372 -10.04 -3.48 3.29
N LEU A 373 -8.88 -3.03 3.71
CA LEU A 373 -8.59 -2.42 5.01
C LEU A 373 -8.46 -0.91 4.84
N ASP A 374 -9.05 -0.13 5.73
CA ASP A 374 -8.90 1.33 5.78
C ASP A 374 -8.85 1.79 7.24
N TRP A 375 -8.39 3.01 7.48
CA TRP A 375 -8.33 3.58 8.82
C TRP A 375 -9.71 3.91 9.42
N ARG A 376 -10.75 4.01 8.59
CA ARG A 376 -12.16 4.14 8.99
C ARG A 376 -12.91 2.82 9.06
N ASP A 377 -12.38 1.78 8.40
CA ASP A 377 -13.07 0.50 8.23
C ASP A 377 -12.09 -0.63 8.55
N THR A 378 -11.84 -0.86 9.85
CA THR A 378 -10.84 -1.82 10.35
C THR A 378 -11.37 -3.24 10.53
N GLN A 379 -12.69 -3.47 10.36
CA GLN A 379 -13.35 -4.76 10.65
C GLN A 379 -12.74 -5.96 9.93
N ASN A 380 -12.10 -5.75 8.77
CA ASN A 380 -11.47 -6.85 8.04
C ASN A 380 -10.28 -7.46 8.80
N PHE A 381 -9.61 -6.75 9.70
CA PHE A 381 -8.65 -7.38 10.61
C PHE A 381 -9.33 -8.45 11.48
N GLY A 382 -10.52 -8.17 11.99
CA GLY A 382 -11.32 -9.14 12.75
C GLY A 382 -11.67 -10.38 11.91
N TRP A 383 -12.17 -10.17 10.69
CA TRP A 383 -12.50 -11.26 9.77
C TRP A 383 -11.27 -12.09 9.40
N ILE A 384 -10.13 -11.45 9.06
CA ILE A 384 -8.88 -12.14 8.69
C ILE A 384 -8.34 -12.95 9.87
N LEU A 385 -8.24 -12.37 11.05
CA LEU A 385 -7.75 -13.05 12.25
C LEU A 385 -8.61 -14.28 12.60
N LEU A 386 -9.95 -14.14 12.54
CA LEU A 386 -10.85 -15.26 12.76
C LEU A 386 -10.75 -16.34 11.68
N SER A 387 -10.41 -15.99 10.44
CA SER A 387 -10.18 -16.95 9.36
C SER A 387 -8.91 -17.79 9.54
N LEU A 388 -7.94 -17.26 10.26
CA LEU A 388 -6.61 -17.87 10.48
C LEU A 388 -6.52 -18.67 11.77
N GLN A 389 -7.30 -18.32 12.81
CA GLN A 389 -7.26 -18.98 14.11
C GLN A 389 -7.75 -20.45 14.03
N HIS A 390 -7.34 -21.29 15.02
CA HIS A 390 -7.65 -22.71 15.08
C HIS A 390 -8.49 -23.10 16.30
N HIS A 391 -8.86 -22.16 17.16
CA HIS A 391 -9.57 -22.39 18.41
C HIS A 391 -11.05 -22.75 18.20
N ASP A 392 -11.71 -22.10 17.22
CA ASP A 392 -13.12 -22.34 16.89
C ASP A 392 -13.32 -22.49 15.37
N LYS A 393 -13.68 -23.71 14.96
CA LYS A 393 -13.91 -24.05 13.55
C LYS A 393 -15.16 -23.41 12.94
N VAL A 394 -16.16 -23.06 13.76
CA VAL A 394 -17.39 -22.41 13.28
C VAL A 394 -17.11 -20.95 12.95
N LEU A 395 -16.42 -20.23 13.83
CA LEU A 395 -15.99 -18.86 13.58
C LEU A 395 -15.02 -18.81 12.40
N GLN A 396 -14.04 -19.73 12.33
CA GLN A 396 -13.10 -19.84 11.23
C GLN A 396 -13.80 -20.01 9.88
N LYS A 397 -14.71 -20.99 9.78
CA LYS A 397 -15.44 -21.29 8.54
C LYS A 397 -16.24 -20.08 8.08
N ARG A 398 -17.01 -19.47 8.98
CA ARG A 398 -17.81 -18.29 8.65
C ARG A 398 -16.94 -17.12 8.17
N ALA A 399 -15.79 -16.88 8.84
CA ALA A 399 -14.88 -15.82 8.45
C ALA A 399 -14.28 -16.06 7.05
N ARG A 400 -13.88 -17.30 6.73
CA ARG A 400 -13.39 -17.68 5.40
C ARG A 400 -14.45 -17.49 4.32
N GLU A 401 -15.67 -18.00 4.52
CA GLU A 401 -16.79 -17.83 3.58
C GLU A 401 -17.10 -16.34 3.32
N THR A 402 -17.00 -15.51 4.35
CA THR A 402 -17.20 -14.07 4.24
C THR A 402 -16.12 -13.41 3.39
N LEU A 403 -14.84 -13.72 3.64
CA LEU A 403 -13.72 -13.20 2.86
C LEU A 403 -13.69 -13.72 1.41
N GLU A 404 -14.12 -14.97 1.19
CA GLU A 404 -14.32 -15.51 -0.17
C GLU A 404 -15.38 -14.72 -0.95
N GLY A 405 -16.44 -14.27 -0.27
CA GLY A 405 -17.43 -13.35 -0.85
C GLY A 405 -16.82 -12.01 -1.26
N CYS A 406 -15.93 -11.44 -0.44
CA CYS A 406 -15.20 -10.22 -0.80
C CYS A 406 -14.29 -10.45 -2.02
N ALA A 407 -13.54 -11.56 -2.02
CA ALA A 407 -12.66 -11.89 -3.15
C ALA A 407 -13.46 -12.07 -4.45
N TRP A 408 -14.60 -12.72 -4.42
CA TRP A 408 -15.49 -12.84 -5.57
C TRP A 408 -15.97 -11.47 -6.08
N GLU A 409 -16.38 -10.58 -5.18
CA GLU A 409 -16.83 -9.24 -5.55
C GLU A 409 -15.71 -8.41 -6.16
N ILE A 410 -14.48 -8.48 -5.60
CA ILE A 410 -13.30 -7.83 -6.18
C ILE A 410 -13.07 -8.30 -7.61
N MET A 411 -13.07 -9.62 -7.85
CA MET A 411 -12.88 -10.21 -9.18
C MET A 411 -13.98 -9.79 -10.15
N ARG A 412 -15.24 -9.74 -9.68
CA ARG A 412 -16.37 -9.27 -10.51
C ARG A 412 -16.18 -7.82 -10.96
N LEU A 413 -15.77 -6.95 -10.03
CA LEU A 413 -15.49 -5.54 -10.32
C LEU A 413 -14.35 -5.37 -11.32
N GLN A 414 -13.28 -6.18 -11.18
CA GLN A 414 -12.12 -6.16 -12.08
C GLN A 414 -12.47 -6.56 -13.52
N LYS A 415 -13.35 -7.56 -13.69
CA LYS A 415 -13.81 -7.98 -15.01
C LYS A 415 -14.60 -6.92 -15.75
N GLU A 416 -15.36 -6.13 -15.02
CA GLU A 416 -16.19 -5.05 -15.55
C GLU A 416 -15.40 -3.76 -15.81
N ASP A 417 -14.13 -3.69 -15.39
CA ASP A 417 -13.29 -2.51 -15.53
C ASP A 417 -12.31 -2.66 -16.70
N ALA A 418 -12.15 -1.59 -17.49
CA ALA A 418 -11.31 -1.57 -18.67
C ALA A 418 -9.83 -1.84 -18.37
N TYR A 419 -9.32 -1.41 -17.24
CA TYR A 419 -7.95 -1.65 -16.78
C TYR A 419 -7.80 -2.82 -15.80
N GLY A 420 -8.92 -3.48 -15.46
CA GLY A 420 -8.93 -4.63 -14.56
C GLY A 420 -8.71 -4.28 -13.09
N ILE A 421 -9.21 -3.13 -12.63
CA ILE A 421 -9.19 -2.74 -11.23
C ILE A 421 -10.57 -2.88 -10.57
N SER A 422 -10.59 -2.98 -9.25
CA SER A 422 -11.83 -3.25 -8.50
C SER A 422 -12.42 -2.02 -7.81
N ILE A 423 -11.83 -0.83 -7.99
CA ILE A 423 -12.39 0.41 -7.45
C ILE A 423 -13.39 1.03 -8.43
N ARG A 424 -14.43 1.67 -7.89
CA ARG A 424 -15.48 2.33 -8.70
C ARG A 424 -15.25 3.83 -8.88
N LYS A 425 -14.45 4.42 -8.02
CA LYS A 425 -14.14 5.85 -8.02
C LYS A 425 -12.68 6.06 -7.63
N PHE A 426 -12.00 6.91 -8.36
CA PHE A 426 -10.67 7.36 -7.99
C PHE A 426 -10.78 8.43 -6.91
N ILE A 427 -10.47 8.05 -5.67
CA ILE A 427 -10.45 8.92 -4.49
C ILE A 427 -9.02 9.21 -4.05
N TRP A 428 -8.84 10.07 -3.06
CA TRP A 428 -7.54 10.28 -2.43
C TRP A 428 -7.04 8.97 -1.79
N GLY A 429 -5.88 8.48 -2.26
CA GLY A 429 -5.32 7.19 -1.84
C GLY A 429 -5.83 5.97 -2.62
N SER A 430 -6.36 6.16 -3.84
CA SER A 430 -6.89 5.08 -4.69
C SER A 430 -5.93 3.90 -4.87
N ASN A 431 -4.61 4.14 -4.92
CA ASN A 431 -3.61 3.07 -5.00
C ASN A 431 -3.53 2.25 -3.71
N GLY A 432 -3.78 2.86 -2.55
CA GLY A 432 -3.92 2.15 -1.27
C GLY A 432 -5.13 1.23 -1.28
N GLU A 433 -6.28 1.68 -1.80
CA GLU A 433 -7.49 0.86 -1.95
C GLU A 433 -7.26 -0.32 -2.92
N ILE A 434 -6.67 -0.06 -4.10
CA ILE A 434 -6.29 -1.11 -5.08
C ILE A 434 -5.35 -2.14 -4.43
N SER A 435 -4.35 -1.71 -3.67
CA SER A 435 -3.41 -2.60 -2.97
C SER A 435 -4.09 -3.41 -1.87
N ASN A 436 -5.07 -2.86 -1.17
CA ASN A 436 -5.86 -3.56 -0.16
C ASN A 436 -6.78 -4.63 -0.78
N HIS A 437 -7.37 -4.35 -1.95
CA HIS A 437 -8.15 -5.34 -2.68
C HIS A 437 -7.24 -6.50 -3.18
N ALA A 438 -6.04 -6.20 -3.66
CA ALA A 438 -5.03 -7.21 -3.99
C ALA A 438 -4.66 -8.05 -2.76
N LEU A 439 -4.50 -7.41 -1.58
CA LEU A 439 -4.20 -8.09 -0.33
C LEU A 439 -5.34 -9.06 0.08
N THR A 440 -6.59 -8.66 -0.06
CA THR A 440 -7.74 -9.54 0.21
C THR A 440 -7.70 -10.79 -0.68
N LEU A 441 -7.44 -10.63 -1.99
CA LEU A 441 -7.27 -11.75 -2.92
C LEU A 441 -6.11 -12.66 -2.52
N ALA A 442 -4.95 -12.08 -2.18
CA ALA A 442 -3.76 -12.84 -1.77
C ALA A 442 -3.99 -13.61 -0.47
N ILE A 443 -4.69 -13.05 0.50
CA ILE A 443 -5.04 -13.72 1.77
C ILE A 443 -6.00 -14.88 1.50
N VAL A 444 -7.07 -14.69 0.73
CA VAL A 444 -8.01 -15.76 0.41
C VAL A 444 -7.33 -16.87 -0.38
N ASN A 445 -6.37 -16.54 -1.25
CA ASN A 445 -5.57 -17.51 -2.01
C ASN A 445 -4.78 -18.49 -1.12
N LEU A 446 -4.57 -18.21 0.16
CA LEU A 446 -3.89 -19.14 1.09
C LEU A 446 -4.67 -20.41 1.36
N TRP A 447 -5.99 -20.40 1.22
CA TRP A 447 -6.85 -21.59 1.46
C TRP A 447 -7.81 -21.90 0.30
N ARG A 448 -7.94 -20.99 -0.67
CA ARG A 448 -8.78 -21.17 -1.85
C ARG A 448 -8.14 -20.48 -3.05
N HIS A 449 -7.64 -21.29 -3.98
CA HIS A 449 -6.86 -20.79 -5.11
C HIS A 449 -7.74 -20.28 -6.27
N GLU A 450 -8.97 -20.77 -6.35
CA GLU A 450 -9.91 -20.44 -7.43
C GLU A 450 -11.32 -20.20 -6.88
N ILE A 451 -12.00 -19.24 -7.47
CA ILE A 451 -13.44 -18.99 -7.29
C ILE A 451 -14.08 -18.98 -8.66
N ASN A 452 -15.12 -19.83 -8.85
CA ASN A 452 -15.84 -20.00 -10.11
C ASN A 452 -14.93 -20.33 -11.32
N GLY A 453 -13.85 -21.08 -11.10
CA GLY A 453 -12.88 -21.48 -12.13
C GLY A 453 -11.84 -20.43 -12.50
N GLU A 454 -11.74 -19.36 -11.72
CA GLU A 454 -10.77 -18.29 -11.95
C GLU A 454 -9.77 -18.17 -10.82
N ALA A 455 -8.49 -18.06 -11.18
CA ALA A 455 -7.38 -18.02 -10.24
C ALA A 455 -7.31 -16.67 -9.52
N LEU A 456 -7.29 -16.70 -8.19
CA LEU A 456 -7.15 -15.49 -7.37
C LEU A 456 -5.78 -14.80 -7.55
N ASP A 457 -4.71 -15.58 -7.75
CA ASP A 457 -3.37 -15.05 -8.03
C ASP A 457 -3.34 -14.18 -9.30
N PHE A 458 -4.07 -14.59 -10.34
CA PHE A 458 -4.21 -13.79 -11.57
C PHE A 458 -4.78 -12.40 -11.25
N TRP A 459 -5.93 -12.34 -10.62
CA TRP A 459 -6.61 -11.09 -10.31
C TRP A 459 -5.86 -10.22 -9.29
N CYS A 460 -5.15 -10.84 -8.35
CA CYS A 460 -4.25 -10.12 -7.45
C CYS A 460 -3.13 -9.39 -8.23
N ARG A 461 -2.48 -10.09 -9.17
CA ARG A 461 -1.40 -9.50 -9.99
C ARG A 461 -1.91 -8.43 -10.95
N GLU A 462 -3.13 -8.52 -11.42
CA GLU A 462 -3.76 -7.50 -12.29
C GLU A 462 -3.89 -6.15 -11.56
N GLN A 463 -4.22 -6.14 -10.26
CA GLN A 463 -4.19 -4.92 -9.44
C GLN A 463 -2.78 -4.32 -9.37
N LEU A 464 -1.75 -5.15 -9.17
CA LEU A 464 -0.36 -4.68 -9.14
C LEU A 464 0.12 -4.18 -10.50
N ASN A 465 -0.31 -4.79 -11.60
CA ASN A 465 0.01 -4.31 -12.94
C ASN A 465 -0.47 -2.87 -13.14
N PHE A 466 -1.63 -2.51 -12.59
CA PHE A 466 -2.13 -1.13 -12.61
C PHE A 466 -1.21 -0.19 -11.79
N VAL A 467 -0.85 -0.58 -10.58
CA VAL A 467 0.04 0.21 -9.69
C VAL A 467 1.39 0.46 -10.35
N TYR A 468 1.92 -0.53 -11.07
CA TYR A 468 3.25 -0.48 -11.67
C TYR A 468 3.29 -0.05 -13.16
N GLY A 469 2.23 0.59 -13.69
CA GLY A 469 2.30 1.27 -14.99
C GLY A 469 1.21 0.94 -15.99
N ARG A 470 0.51 -0.18 -15.88
CA ARG A 470 -0.60 -0.53 -16.78
C ARG A 470 -1.88 0.22 -16.41
N ASN A 471 -1.85 1.53 -16.51
CA ASN A 471 -2.91 2.44 -16.12
C ASN A 471 -3.06 3.59 -17.14
N PRO A 472 -4.14 4.40 -17.08
CA PRO A 472 -4.41 5.46 -18.05
C PRO A 472 -3.31 6.50 -18.19
N VAL A 473 -2.57 6.77 -17.10
CA VAL A 473 -1.49 7.76 -17.10
C VAL A 473 -0.13 7.17 -17.48
N ASN A 474 -0.08 5.85 -17.72
CA ASN A 474 1.16 5.12 -18.07
C ASN A 474 2.30 5.39 -17.08
N TYR A 475 2.03 5.25 -15.79
CA TYR A 475 2.93 5.68 -14.73
C TYR A 475 3.03 4.62 -13.63
N SER A 476 4.24 4.23 -13.26
CA SER A 476 4.43 3.46 -12.03
C SER A 476 4.29 4.39 -10.83
N PHE A 477 3.43 4.07 -9.89
CA PHE A 477 3.13 4.96 -8.75
C PHE A 477 4.08 4.79 -7.56
N VAL A 478 5.13 3.97 -7.69
CA VAL A 478 6.11 3.73 -6.62
C VAL A 478 7.42 4.43 -6.94
N THR A 479 7.90 5.29 -6.04
CA THR A 479 9.14 6.06 -6.23
C THR A 479 10.34 5.14 -6.50
N GLY A 480 11.14 5.46 -7.52
CA GLY A 480 12.36 4.72 -7.88
C GLY A 480 12.13 3.30 -8.41
N SER A 481 10.89 2.91 -8.73
CA SER A 481 10.58 1.54 -9.19
C SER A 481 10.86 1.31 -10.68
N ALA A 482 10.66 2.31 -11.53
CA ALA A 482 10.74 2.21 -12.98
C ALA A 482 11.14 3.55 -13.63
N TRP A 483 11.35 3.53 -14.94
CA TRP A 483 11.69 4.70 -15.76
C TRP A 483 10.64 5.83 -15.70
N SER A 484 9.38 5.49 -15.47
CA SER A 484 8.27 6.43 -15.28
C SER A 484 7.69 6.21 -13.88
N SER A 485 8.28 6.84 -12.89
CA SER A 485 7.88 6.78 -11.48
C SER A 485 7.96 8.17 -10.84
N PRO A 486 7.30 8.41 -9.68
CA PRO A 486 7.29 9.74 -9.06
C PRO A 486 8.69 10.25 -8.76
N VAL A 487 9.00 11.45 -9.25
CA VAL A 487 10.23 12.18 -8.94
C VAL A 487 9.98 13.44 -8.12
N ASN A 488 8.72 13.88 -8.04
CA ASN A 488 8.30 15.06 -7.27
C ASN A 488 7.14 14.71 -6.30
N PRO A 489 7.25 13.67 -5.44
CA PRO A 489 6.16 13.32 -4.54
C PRO A 489 5.86 14.47 -3.57
N HIS A 490 4.60 14.61 -3.14
CA HIS A 490 4.25 15.53 -2.06
C HIS A 490 4.75 14.99 -0.72
N HIS A 491 6.06 15.03 -0.52
CA HIS A 491 6.77 14.43 0.61
C HIS A 491 7.90 15.35 1.08
N ARG A 492 7.78 15.89 2.32
CA ARG A 492 8.70 16.91 2.83
C ARG A 492 10.13 16.42 2.92
N ILE A 493 10.36 15.18 3.34
CA ILE A 493 11.71 14.60 3.42
C ILE A 493 12.36 14.64 2.03
N SER A 494 11.71 14.09 1.00
CA SER A 494 12.25 14.01 -0.36
C SER A 494 12.53 15.36 -1.02
N HIS A 495 11.91 16.43 -0.54
CA HIS A 495 12.19 17.79 -1.05
C HIS A 495 13.13 18.60 -0.18
N GLY A 496 13.26 18.23 1.09
CA GLY A 496 14.03 18.99 2.08
C GLY A 496 15.42 18.42 2.36
N ASP A 497 15.74 17.21 1.93
CA ASP A 497 16.99 16.51 2.23
C ASP A 497 18.17 16.91 1.33
N GLY A 498 17.91 17.68 0.26
CA GLY A 498 18.93 18.12 -0.69
C GLY A 498 19.35 17.04 -1.70
N VAL A 499 18.65 15.92 -1.77
CA VAL A 499 18.86 14.84 -2.74
C VAL A 499 17.88 15.03 -3.91
N GLU A 500 18.38 14.96 -5.15
CA GLU A 500 17.53 15.14 -6.34
C GLU A 500 16.49 14.03 -6.48
N ASP A 501 16.90 12.76 -6.25
CA ASP A 501 15.98 11.64 -6.30
C ASP A 501 15.15 11.53 -5.00
N PRO A 502 13.85 11.26 -5.08
CA PRO A 502 13.05 11.05 -3.88
C PRO A 502 13.45 9.77 -3.15
N VAL A 503 13.07 9.67 -1.89
CA VAL A 503 13.16 8.42 -1.13
C VAL A 503 12.48 7.29 -1.91
N PRO A 504 13.15 6.14 -2.14
CA PRO A 504 12.59 5.05 -2.94
C PRO A 504 11.57 4.21 -2.18
N GLY A 505 10.68 3.55 -2.93
CA GLY A 505 9.71 2.59 -2.40
C GLY A 505 8.45 3.21 -1.80
N LEU A 506 8.25 4.52 -1.92
CA LEU A 506 7.02 5.19 -1.48
C LEU A 506 5.92 5.04 -2.55
N LEU A 507 4.74 4.58 -2.14
CA LEU A 507 3.55 4.54 -2.99
C LEU A 507 2.83 5.88 -2.97
N ALA A 508 2.74 6.54 -4.12
CA ALA A 508 1.90 7.72 -4.28
C ALA A 508 0.41 7.35 -4.18
N GLY A 509 -0.41 8.25 -3.66
CA GLY A 509 -1.86 8.07 -3.50
C GLY A 509 -2.58 7.67 -4.79
N GLY A 510 -2.06 8.11 -5.94
CA GLY A 510 -2.52 7.72 -7.26
C GLY A 510 -3.58 8.63 -7.85
N ILE A 511 -4.24 8.15 -8.87
CA ILE A 511 -5.29 8.89 -9.58
C ILE A 511 -6.37 9.33 -8.60
N ASN A 512 -6.74 10.62 -8.63
CA ASN A 512 -7.77 11.21 -7.77
C ASN A 512 -8.70 12.15 -8.56
N GLY A 513 -9.87 11.66 -8.90
CA GLY A 513 -10.86 12.39 -9.71
C GLY A 513 -11.44 13.64 -9.04
N ASP A 514 -11.35 13.75 -7.72
CA ASP A 514 -11.86 14.91 -6.97
C ASP A 514 -10.92 16.13 -7.02
N ARG A 515 -9.62 15.96 -7.34
CA ARG A 515 -8.63 17.03 -7.62
C ARG A 515 -8.64 18.17 -6.59
N GLN A 516 -8.60 17.86 -5.30
CA GLN A 516 -8.74 18.84 -4.21
C GLN A 516 -7.63 19.92 -4.20
N ASP A 517 -6.53 19.70 -4.94
CA ASP A 517 -5.34 20.56 -5.02
C ASP A 517 -5.28 21.49 -6.25
N LEU A 518 -6.29 21.53 -7.10
CA LEU A 518 -6.34 22.45 -8.25
C LEU A 518 -6.02 23.90 -7.87
N ARG A 519 -6.48 24.35 -6.70
CA ARG A 519 -6.21 25.70 -6.19
C ARG A 519 -4.75 25.94 -5.78
N ARG A 520 -3.92 24.88 -5.73
CA ARG A 520 -2.48 24.95 -5.49
C ARG A 520 -1.67 25.07 -6.78
N GLY A 521 -2.34 25.23 -7.93
CA GLY A 521 -1.70 25.37 -9.24
C GLY A 521 -1.28 24.07 -9.88
N VAL A 522 -1.76 22.92 -9.38
CA VAL A 522 -1.52 21.60 -9.96
C VAL A 522 -2.13 21.51 -11.35
N ARG A 523 -1.38 20.95 -12.30
CA ARG A 523 -1.83 20.71 -13.68
C ARG A 523 -1.91 19.22 -13.94
N TYR A 524 -3.10 18.75 -14.17
CA TYR A 524 -3.36 17.37 -14.56
C TYR A 524 -3.28 17.17 -16.09
N PRO A 525 -2.92 15.96 -16.58
CA PRO A 525 -2.84 15.66 -18.02
C PRO A 525 -4.14 15.86 -18.79
N GLY A 526 -5.29 15.73 -18.12
CA GLY A 526 -6.62 15.88 -18.75
C GLY A 526 -7.72 16.11 -17.71
N ASP A 527 -8.94 16.29 -18.20
CA ASP A 527 -10.11 16.59 -17.36
C ASP A 527 -10.88 15.35 -16.89
N LEU A 528 -10.60 14.21 -17.47
CA LEU A 528 -11.26 12.95 -17.10
C LEU A 528 -10.72 12.39 -15.77
N PRO A 529 -11.53 11.71 -14.97
CA PRO A 529 -11.12 11.17 -13.68
C PRO A 529 -9.88 10.28 -13.74
N GLY A 530 -9.76 9.40 -14.76
CA GLY A 530 -8.63 8.50 -14.95
C GLY A 530 -7.32 9.19 -15.34
N LEU A 531 -7.35 10.47 -15.72
CA LEU A 531 -6.18 11.30 -16.05
C LEU A 531 -5.79 12.24 -14.91
N SER A 532 -6.35 12.04 -13.70
CA SER A 532 -6.18 12.93 -12.55
C SER A 532 -5.02 12.49 -11.64
N TYR A 533 -3.84 12.35 -12.24
CA TYR A 533 -2.56 12.17 -11.53
C TYR A 533 -1.54 13.18 -12.03
N ALA A 534 -0.79 13.81 -11.15
CA ALA A 534 0.25 14.77 -11.49
C ALA A 534 1.48 14.59 -10.59
N ASP A 535 2.62 14.20 -11.17
CA ASP A 535 3.90 14.16 -10.47
C ASP A 535 4.45 15.58 -10.26
N GLN A 536 3.81 16.30 -9.35
CA GLN A 536 4.14 17.67 -8.97
C GLN A 536 4.11 17.79 -7.46
N GLN A 537 5.13 18.41 -6.88
CA GLN A 537 5.26 18.61 -5.43
C GLN A 537 4.00 19.22 -4.77
N PRO A 538 3.30 20.21 -5.33
CA PRO A 538 2.07 20.74 -4.70
C PRO A 538 0.87 19.80 -4.78
N SER A 539 0.94 18.70 -5.55
CA SER A 539 -0.15 17.75 -5.70
C SER A 539 -0.27 16.82 -4.48
N PHE A 540 -0.86 17.32 -3.40
CA PHE A 540 -1.18 16.48 -2.25
C PHE A 540 -2.31 15.48 -2.54
N ALA A 541 -3.22 15.81 -3.44
CA ALA A 541 -4.40 15.00 -3.71
C ALA A 541 -4.10 13.71 -4.49
N SER A 542 -3.05 13.69 -5.33
CA SER A 542 -2.71 12.53 -6.16
C SER A 542 -1.29 12.00 -5.94
N ASN A 543 -0.36 12.86 -5.51
CA ASN A 543 1.08 12.53 -5.43
C ASN A 543 1.64 12.53 -4.00
N GLU A 544 0.78 12.63 -2.97
CA GLU A 544 1.19 12.39 -1.58
C GLU A 544 1.46 10.88 -1.38
N THR A 545 2.32 10.58 -0.41
CA THR A 545 2.64 9.22 0.02
C THR A 545 2.21 9.06 1.47
N ALA A 546 1.75 7.86 1.87
CA ALA A 546 1.35 7.58 3.25
C ALA A 546 1.64 6.14 3.65
N ILE A 547 1.93 5.94 4.95
CA ILE A 547 2.29 4.61 5.48
C ILE A 547 1.18 3.57 5.31
N ASN A 548 -0.09 3.97 5.41
CA ASN A 548 -1.24 3.08 5.25
C ASN A 548 -1.51 2.66 3.80
N TRP A 549 -0.96 3.36 2.82
CA TRP A 549 -0.99 2.94 1.41
C TRP A 549 0.18 2.00 1.08
N ASN A 550 1.35 2.27 1.68
CA ASN A 550 2.53 1.42 1.53
C ASN A 550 2.34 0.04 2.20
N ALA A 551 1.66 -0.02 3.34
CA ALA A 551 1.51 -1.26 4.12
C ALA A 551 0.80 -2.39 3.33
N PRO A 552 -0.36 -2.20 2.67
CA PRO A 552 -0.99 -3.25 1.89
C PRO A 552 -0.14 -3.66 0.67
N LEU A 553 0.52 -2.73 -0.01
CA LEU A 553 1.45 -3.06 -1.10
C LEU A 553 2.60 -3.95 -0.59
N THR A 554 3.21 -3.60 0.55
CA THR A 554 4.24 -4.42 1.20
C THR A 554 3.72 -5.83 1.50
N ALA A 555 2.52 -5.93 2.07
CA ALA A 555 1.92 -7.22 2.44
C ALA A 555 1.61 -8.10 1.22
N VAL A 556 1.10 -7.54 0.14
CA VAL A 556 0.88 -8.28 -1.12
C VAL A 556 2.17 -8.77 -1.72
N LEU A 557 3.20 -7.90 -1.84
CA LEU A 557 4.50 -8.28 -2.36
C LEU A 557 5.13 -9.40 -1.52
N ALA A 558 5.01 -9.34 -0.18
CA ALA A 558 5.48 -10.38 0.73
C ALA A 558 4.79 -11.74 0.48
N LEU A 559 3.46 -11.74 0.31
CA LEU A 559 2.68 -12.95 0.01
C LEU A 559 3.05 -13.54 -1.35
N LEU A 560 3.29 -12.70 -2.37
CA LEU A 560 3.72 -13.13 -3.71
C LEU A 560 5.16 -13.65 -3.75
N CYS A 561 6.04 -13.20 -2.84
CA CYS A 561 7.39 -13.76 -2.70
C CYS A 561 7.39 -15.15 -2.05
N ARG A 562 6.33 -15.51 -1.30
CA ARG A 562 6.19 -16.83 -0.69
C ARG A 562 5.86 -17.92 -1.71
N SER A 563 5.19 -17.57 -2.81
CA SER A 563 4.77 -18.48 -3.89
C SER A 563 5.88 -18.61 -4.93
#